data_cb431a6b21aa2e4b8db5e6a43f813ce9
#
_entry.id   cb431a6b21aa2e4b8db5e6a43f813ce9
#
_cell.length_a   1.000
_cell.length_b   1.000
_cell.length_c   1.000
_cell.angle_alpha   90.00
_cell.angle_beta   90.00
_cell.angle_gamma   90.00
#
_symmetry.space_group_name_H-M   'P 1'
#
loop_
_entity.id
_entity.type
_entity.pdbx_description
1 polymer ?
#
loop_
_entity_poly.entity_id
_entity_poly.type
_entity_poly.pdbx_seq_one_letter_code
_entity_poly.pdbx_strand_id
1 'polypeptide(L)'
;MDSFIDLLQYTFFQHALIGSLLASIACGLIGTYIVTRRLVFISGGLTHASFGGIGLGLYTGISPILSAAIFSILSAFGVEWLSKRKDMREDSAIAVFWTFGMAIGIIFTFLSPGFAPDLSAYLFGNILTIDKTDIILLASLSIALTAFF
;
A
#
# COMPACT_ATOMS: atom_id res chain seq x y z
N MET A 1 17.43 27.38 -16.70
CA MET A 1 15.94 27.30 -16.73
C MET A 1 15.46 26.34 -17.82
N ASP A 2 16.25 26.22 -18.89
CA ASP A 2 15.95 25.35 -20.02
C ASP A 2 15.92 23.86 -19.68
N SER A 3 16.77 23.42 -18.74
CA SER A 3 16.87 22.03 -18.29
C SER A 3 15.61 21.50 -17.57
N PHE A 4 14.81 22.36 -16.92
CA PHE A 4 13.56 21.92 -16.26
C PHE A 4 12.42 21.79 -17.27
N ILE A 5 12.38 22.66 -18.26
CA ILE A 5 11.39 22.58 -19.35
C ILE A 5 11.63 21.31 -20.19
N ASP A 6 12.91 20.95 -20.40
CA ASP A 6 13.27 19.73 -21.10
C ASP A 6 12.83 18.47 -20.34
N LEU A 7 12.90 18.48 -18.98
CA LEU A 7 12.41 17.37 -18.15
C LEU A 7 10.91 17.14 -18.27
N LEU A 8 10.13 18.21 -18.45
CA LEU A 8 8.67 18.11 -18.65
C LEU A 8 8.28 17.40 -19.95
N GLN A 9 9.19 17.24 -20.90
CA GLN A 9 8.94 16.51 -22.14
C GLN A 9 9.03 14.99 -21.96
N TYR A 10 9.67 14.51 -20.89
CA TYR A 10 9.79 13.09 -20.61
C TYR A 10 8.55 12.51 -19.94
N THR A 11 8.00 11.46 -20.53
CA THR A 11 6.76 10.80 -20.05
C THR A 11 6.87 10.33 -18.60
N PHE A 12 8.02 9.78 -18.20
CA PHE A 12 8.21 9.34 -16.81
C PHE A 12 8.11 10.49 -15.81
N PHE A 13 8.60 11.67 -16.17
CA PHE A 13 8.55 12.86 -15.31
C PHE A 13 7.12 13.41 -15.19
N GLN A 14 6.37 13.41 -16.29
CA GLN A 14 4.95 13.78 -16.29
C GLN A 14 4.14 12.82 -15.39
N HIS A 15 4.37 11.51 -15.52
CA HIS A 15 3.71 10.51 -14.68
C HIS A 15 4.07 10.69 -13.20
N ALA A 16 5.33 10.96 -12.89
CA ALA A 16 5.78 11.21 -11.53
C ALA A 16 5.10 12.45 -10.92
N LEU A 17 4.97 13.55 -11.68
CA LEU A 17 4.28 14.77 -11.23
C LEU A 17 2.80 14.52 -10.98
N ILE A 18 2.10 13.89 -11.93
CA ILE A 18 0.67 13.59 -11.79
C ILE A 18 0.45 12.62 -10.64
N GLY A 19 1.24 11.55 -10.57
CA GLY A 19 1.17 10.57 -9.50
C GLY A 19 1.40 11.16 -8.11
N SER A 20 2.40 12.03 -7.96
CA SER A 20 2.69 12.70 -6.68
C SER A 20 1.56 13.64 -6.25
N LEU A 21 0.94 14.36 -7.20
CA LEU A 21 -0.19 15.23 -6.91
C LEU A 21 -1.41 14.43 -6.44
N LEU A 22 -1.77 13.37 -7.16
CA LEU A 22 -2.89 12.49 -6.81
C LEU A 22 -2.65 11.80 -5.46
N ALA A 23 -1.44 11.28 -5.24
CA ALA A 23 -1.07 10.66 -3.97
C ALA A 23 -1.14 11.66 -2.82
N SER A 24 -0.72 12.92 -3.02
CA SER A 24 -0.80 13.97 -2.01
C SER A 24 -2.24 14.26 -1.60
N ILE A 25 -3.16 14.31 -2.55
CA ILE A 25 -4.60 14.50 -2.28
C ILE A 25 -5.15 13.32 -1.46
N ALA A 26 -4.92 12.10 -1.92
CA ALA A 26 -5.38 10.90 -1.24
C ALA A 26 -4.80 10.78 0.19
N CYS A 27 -3.48 10.99 0.34
CA CYS A 27 -2.81 10.95 1.63
C CYS A 27 -3.27 12.08 2.56
N GLY A 28 -3.54 13.27 2.03
CA GLY A 28 -4.06 14.39 2.82
C GLY A 28 -5.43 14.10 3.41
N LEU A 29 -6.35 13.55 2.63
CA LEU A 29 -7.70 13.18 3.07
C LEU A 29 -7.65 12.04 4.10
N ILE A 30 -7.03 10.92 3.74
CA ILE A 30 -6.94 9.75 4.64
C ILE A 30 -6.11 10.07 5.88
N GLY A 31 -4.99 10.77 5.73
CA GLY A 31 -4.10 11.11 6.84
C GLY A 31 -4.80 11.98 7.88
N THR A 32 -5.56 12.98 7.45
CA THR A 32 -6.37 13.81 8.35
C THR A 32 -7.38 12.95 9.12
N TYR A 33 -8.08 12.04 8.43
CA TYR A 33 -9.03 11.13 9.08
C TYR A 33 -8.35 10.20 10.09
N ILE A 34 -7.23 9.57 9.70
CA ILE A 34 -6.46 8.67 10.56
C ILE A 34 -5.98 9.37 11.84
N VAL A 35 -5.45 10.58 11.71
CA VAL A 35 -4.94 11.37 12.86
C VAL A 35 -6.10 11.80 13.78
N THR A 36 -7.19 12.32 13.22
CA THR A 36 -8.35 12.78 14.02
C THR A 36 -9.02 11.63 14.75
N ARG A 37 -9.03 10.43 14.16
CA ARG A 37 -9.58 9.21 14.78
C ARG A 37 -8.58 8.45 15.65
N ARG A 38 -7.34 8.89 15.75
CA ARG A 38 -6.23 8.22 16.48
C ARG A 38 -5.91 6.82 15.97
N LEU A 39 -6.10 6.58 14.66
CA LEU A 39 -5.89 5.29 14.00
C LEU A 39 -4.48 5.15 13.39
N VAL A 40 -3.50 5.91 13.86
CA VAL A 40 -2.15 5.97 13.27
C VAL A 40 -1.48 4.60 13.26
N PHE A 41 -1.60 3.82 14.33
CA PHE A 41 -1.04 2.48 14.42
C PHE A 41 -1.65 1.50 13.42
N ILE A 42 -2.96 1.61 13.16
CA ILE A 42 -3.65 0.75 12.19
C ILE A 42 -3.09 0.98 10.79
N SER A 43 -2.87 2.22 10.39
CA SER A 43 -2.36 2.51 9.04
C SER A 43 -0.98 1.89 8.81
N GLY A 44 -0.04 2.07 9.73
CA GLY A 44 1.28 1.45 9.65
C GLY A 44 1.22 -0.07 9.69
N GLY A 45 0.43 -0.63 10.61
CA GLY A 45 0.28 -2.08 10.76
C GLY A 45 -0.30 -2.75 9.51
N LEU A 46 -1.34 -2.17 8.90
CA LEU A 46 -1.95 -2.70 7.68
C LEU A 46 -1.03 -2.57 6.46
N THR A 47 -0.28 -1.48 6.36
CA THR A 47 0.71 -1.33 5.28
C THR A 47 1.75 -2.46 5.33
N HIS A 48 2.27 -2.78 6.50
CA HIS A 48 3.22 -3.89 6.65
C HIS A 48 2.55 -5.27 6.53
N ALA A 49 1.32 -5.42 7.00
CA ALA A 49 0.55 -6.65 6.81
C ALA A 49 0.30 -6.95 5.33
N SER A 50 0.06 -5.92 4.50
CA SER A 50 -0.17 -6.09 3.06
C SER A 50 0.98 -6.78 2.33
N PHE A 51 2.18 -6.73 2.91
CA PHE A 51 3.35 -7.43 2.41
C PHE A 51 3.14 -8.95 2.30
N GLY A 52 2.35 -9.54 3.21
CA GLY A 52 1.92 -10.93 3.10
C GLY A 52 1.15 -11.21 1.82
N GLY A 53 0.29 -10.28 1.43
CA GLY A 53 -0.43 -10.36 0.16
C GLY A 53 0.47 -10.22 -1.05
N ILE A 54 1.48 -9.35 -1.01
CA ILE A 54 2.48 -9.22 -2.10
C ILE A 54 3.20 -10.54 -2.31
N GLY A 55 3.73 -11.15 -1.24
CA GLY A 55 4.43 -12.44 -1.32
C GLY A 55 3.54 -13.56 -1.86
N LEU A 56 2.30 -13.65 -1.38
CA LEU A 56 1.32 -14.61 -1.89
C LEU A 56 1.00 -14.38 -3.37
N GLY A 57 0.85 -13.12 -3.79
CA GLY A 57 0.61 -12.76 -5.19
C GLY A 57 1.75 -13.19 -6.10
N LEU A 58 2.99 -12.92 -5.69
CA LEU A 58 4.18 -13.35 -6.43
C LEU A 58 4.28 -14.87 -6.55
N TYR A 59 3.99 -15.60 -5.47
CA TYR A 59 4.03 -17.06 -5.46
C TYR A 59 2.94 -17.70 -6.33
N THR A 60 1.72 -17.16 -6.28
CA THR A 60 0.56 -17.71 -7.02
C THR A 60 0.47 -17.20 -8.46
N GLY A 61 1.27 -16.20 -8.85
CA GLY A 61 1.21 -15.55 -10.16
C GLY A 61 0.03 -14.58 -10.32
N ILE A 62 -0.66 -14.23 -9.23
CA ILE A 62 -1.71 -13.21 -9.21
C ILE A 62 -1.07 -11.83 -9.08
N SER A 63 -1.75 -10.78 -9.55
CA SER A 63 -1.27 -9.40 -9.37
C SER A 63 -0.90 -9.12 -7.90
N PRO A 64 0.35 -8.76 -7.59
CA PRO A 64 0.78 -8.49 -6.22
C PRO A 64 -0.02 -7.37 -5.56
N ILE A 65 -0.41 -6.34 -6.34
CA ILE A 65 -1.20 -5.21 -5.85
C ILE A 65 -2.60 -5.66 -5.42
N LEU A 66 -3.27 -6.49 -6.23
CA LEU A 66 -4.59 -7.02 -5.89
C LEU A 66 -4.52 -7.94 -4.66
N SER A 67 -3.53 -8.81 -4.60
CA SER A 67 -3.31 -9.70 -3.45
C SER A 67 -3.01 -8.90 -2.18
N ALA A 68 -2.21 -7.83 -2.27
CA ALA A 68 -1.93 -6.92 -1.17
C ALA A 68 -3.21 -6.25 -0.65
N ALA A 69 -4.05 -5.75 -1.55
CA ALA A 69 -5.32 -5.12 -1.19
C ALA A 69 -6.25 -6.09 -0.45
N ILE A 70 -6.43 -7.31 -0.97
CA ILE A 70 -7.25 -8.33 -0.34
C ILE A 70 -6.70 -8.69 1.04
N PHE A 71 -5.38 -8.92 1.14
CA PHE A 71 -4.74 -9.27 2.41
C PHE A 71 -4.85 -8.16 3.46
N SER A 72 -4.74 -6.89 3.05
CA SER A 72 -4.93 -5.74 3.93
C SER A 72 -6.35 -5.67 4.48
N ILE A 73 -7.36 -5.87 3.62
CA ILE A 73 -8.76 -5.88 4.04
C ILE A 73 -9.01 -7.02 5.04
N LEU A 74 -8.54 -8.22 4.75
CA LEU A 74 -8.66 -9.36 5.66
C LEU A 74 -7.94 -9.12 6.98
N SER A 75 -6.76 -8.49 6.95
CA SER A 75 -6.00 -8.12 8.14
C SER A 75 -6.74 -7.09 8.98
N ALA A 76 -7.38 -6.10 8.36
CA ALA A 76 -8.19 -5.10 9.07
C ALA A 76 -9.35 -5.75 9.81
N PHE A 77 -10.10 -6.64 9.16
CA PHE A 77 -11.16 -7.42 9.82
C PHE A 77 -10.60 -8.34 10.92
N GLY A 78 -9.42 -8.93 10.69
CA GLY A 78 -8.75 -9.77 11.68
C GLY A 78 -8.34 -9.00 12.94
N VAL A 79 -7.79 -7.80 12.78
CA VAL A 79 -7.45 -6.89 13.88
C VAL A 79 -8.71 -6.54 14.70
N GLU A 80 -9.78 -6.13 14.01
CA GLU A 80 -11.04 -5.79 14.66
C GLU A 80 -11.65 -6.98 15.41
N TRP A 81 -11.68 -8.15 14.79
CA TRP A 81 -12.18 -9.38 15.42
C TRP A 81 -11.37 -9.78 16.64
N LEU A 82 -10.03 -9.72 16.55
CA LEU A 82 -9.15 -10.10 17.65
C LEU A 82 -9.27 -9.14 18.83
N SER A 83 -9.33 -7.84 18.55
CA SER A 83 -9.50 -6.79 19.56
C SER A 83 -10.83 -6.94 20.30
N LYS A 84 -11.94 -7.15 19.58
CA LYS A 84 -13.27 -7.24 20.20
C LYS A 84 -13.54 -8.55 20.95
N ARG A 85 -13.01 -9.69 20.45
CA ARG A 85 -13.32 -11.02 21.01
C ARG A 85 -12.43 -11.47 22.15
N LYS A 86 -11.20 -10.95 22.21
CA LYS A 86 -10.18 -11.44 23.16
C LYS A 86 -9.83 -10.43 24.23
N ASP A 87 -10.57 -9.33 24.39
CA ASP A 87 -10.20 -8.21 25.27
C ASP A 87 -8.75 -7.77 25.10
N MET A 88 -8.22 -7.97 23.87
CA MET A 88 -6.85 -7.63 23.54
C MET A 88 -6.81 -6.14 23.16
N ARG A 89 -5.78 -5.44 23.61
CA ARG A 89 -5.54 -4.07 23.19
C ARG A 89 -5.35 -4.03 21.67
N GLU A 90 -5.96 -3.04 21.02
CA GLU A 90 -5.94 -2.86 19.58
C GLU A 90 -4.51 -2.82 19.01
N ASP A 91 -3.61 -2.10 19.70
CA ASP A 91 -2.18 -2.05 19.34
C ASP A 91 -1.52 -3.43 19.28
N SER A 92 -1.90 -4.33 20.21
CA SER A 92 -1.36 -5.69 20.26
C SER A 92 -1.90 -6.54 19.12
N ALA A 93 -3.17 -6.39 18.78
CA ALA A 93 -3.76 -7.07 17.63
C ALA A 93 -3.11 -6.61 16.31
N ILE A 94 -2.88 -5.31 16.16
CA ILE A 94 -2.17 -4.74 15.01
C ILE A 94 -0.75 -5.32 14.90
N ALA A 95 -0.01 -5.39 16.01
CA ALA A 95 1.36 -5.95 16.02
C ALA A 95 1.39 -7.42 15.59
N VAL A 96 0.39 -8.22 15.97
CA VAL A 96 0.25 -9.61 15.52
C VAL A 96 0.09 -9.69 14.01
N PHE A 97 -0.85 -8.92 13.43
CA PHE A 97 -1.08 -8.94 11.98
C PHE A 97 0.08 -8.33 11.20
N TRP A 98 0.77 -7.32 11.74
CA TRP A 98 1.99 -6.77 11.18
C TRP A 98 3.07 -7.84 11.01
N THR A 99 3.45 -8.48 12.13
CA THR A 99 4.52 -9.50 12.13
C THR A 99 4.15 -10.74 11.31
N PHE A 100 2.90 -11.17 11.39
CA PHE A 100 2.38 -12.30 10.63
C PHE A 100 2.39 -12.03 9.12
N GLY A 101 1.92 -10.86 8.70
CA GLY A 101 1.93 -10.47 7.29
C GLY A 101 3.36 -10.35 6.73
N MET A 102 4.28 -9.71 7.48
CA MET A 102 5.68 -9.64 7.09
C MET A 102 6.31 -11.03 6.95
N ALA A 103 6.07 -11.94 7.90
CA ALA A 103 6.61 -13.29 7.87
C ALA A 103 6.10 -14.10 6.67
N ILE A 104 4.79 -14.06 6.42
CA ILE A 104 4.17 -14.69 5.24
C ILE A 104 4.76 -14.11 3.95
N GLY A 105 4.85 -12.78 3.86
CA GLY A 105 5.38 -12.11 2.68
C GLY A 105 6.79 -12.57 2.33
N ILE A 106 7.68 -12.61 3.32
CA ILE A 106 9.06 -13.07 3.14
C ILE A 106 9.08 -14.53 2.70
N ILE A 107 8.38 -15.43 3.39
CA ILE A 107 8.37 -16.87 3.08
C ILE A 107 7.91 -17.10 1.64
N PHE A 108 6.77 -16.56 1.23
CA PHE A 108 6.23 -16.81 -0.11
C PHE A 108 7.04 -16.14 -1.21
N THR A 109 7.69 -15.00 -0.93
CA THR A 109 8.63 -14.41 -1.89
C THR A 109 9.85 -15.30 -2.13
N PHE A 110 10.41 -15.89 -1.07
CA PHE A 110 11.53 -16.84 -1.24
C PHE A 110 11.10 -18.16 -1.91
N LEU A 111 9.84 -18.57 -1.78
CA LEU A 111 9.30 -19.73 -2.46
C LEU A 111 8.88 -19.45 -3.91
N SER A 112 8.80 -18.18 -4.31
CA SER A 112 8.40 -17.81 -5.67
C SER A 112 9.44 -18.27 -6.68
N PRO A 113 9.03 -18.88 -7.79
CA PRO A 113 9.95 -19.30 -8.84
C PRO A 113 10.51 -18.08 -9.58
N GLY A 114 11.81 -18.03 -9.76
CA GLY A 114 12.50 -16.97 -10.52
C GLY A 114 13.33 -16.03 -9.66
N PHE A 115 13.70 -14.89 -10.24
CA PHE A 115 14.45 -13.85 -9.52
C PHE A 115 13.50 -13.14 -8.55
N ALA A 116 13.82 -13.17 -7.26
CA ALA A 116 13.02 -12.46 -6.27
C ALA A 116 13.08 -10.94 -6.57
N PRO A 117 11.94 -10.31 -6.89
CA PRO A 117 11.92 -8.87 -7.11
C PRO A 117 12.32 -8.14 -5.83
N ASP A 118 12.81 -6.93 -5.98
CA ASP A 118 13.13 -6.08 -4.83
C ASP A 118 11.83 -5.77 -4.05
N LEU A 119 11.67 -6.45 -2.94
CA LEU A 119 10.52 -6.32 -2.05
C LEU A 119 10.40 -4.91 -1.46
N SER A 120 11.52 -4.22 -1.31
CA SER A 120 11.52 -2.84 -0.82
C SER A 120 10.84 -1.90 -1.81
N ALA A 121 10.96 -2.16 -3.12
CA ALA A 121 10.28 -1.39 -4.14
C ALA A 121 8.76 -1.49 -4.05
N TYR A 122 8.21 -2.63 -3.63
CA TYR A 122 6.77 -2.78 -3.39
C TYR A 122 6.28 -2.08 -2.13
N LEU A 123 7.10 -2.03 -1.06
CA LEU A 123 6.73 -1.39 0.20
C LEU A 123 6.86 0.13 0.14
N PHE A 124 7.97 0.61 -0.41
CA PHE A 124 8.30 2.04 -0.42
C PHE A 124 7.93 2.72 -1.74
N GLY A 125 7.66 1.91 -2.78
CA GLY A 125 7.37 2.40 -4.11
C GLY A 125 8.58 3.00 -4.83
N ASN A 126 8.39 3.32 -6.10
CA ASN A 126 9.34 4.07 -6.89
C ASN A 126 8.58 5.03 -7.79
N ILE A 127 8.69 6.31 -7.52
CA ILE A 127 7.97 7.35 -8.24
C ILE A 127 8.34 7.40 -9.73
N LEU A 128 9.53 6.92 -10.11
CA LEU A 128 10.00 6.95 -11.49
C LEU A 128 9.44 5.79 -12.34
N THR A 129 8.86 4.78 -11.71
CA THR A 129 8.28 3.62 -12.40
C THR A 129 6.76 3.67 -12.54
N ILE A 130 6.14 4.78 -12.16
CA ILE A 130 4.69 4.98 -12.26
C ILE A 130 4.26 4.90 -13.73
N ASP A 131 3.34 4.00 -14.02
CA ASP A 131 2.75 3.82 -15.33
C ASP A 131 1.33 4.44 -15.44
N LYS A 132 0.72 4.33 -16.62
CA LYS A 132 -0.64 4.85 -16.85
C LYS A 132 -1.69 4.14 -16.00
N THR A 133 -1.50 2.87 -15.71
CA THR A 133 -2.42 2.06 -14.90
C THR A 133 -2.41 2.55 -13.46
N ASP A 134 -1.23 2.85 -12.92
CA ASP A 134 -1.07 3.40 -11.58
C ASP A 134 -1.75 4.77 -11.45
N ILE A 135 -1.60 5.64 -12.46
CA ILE A 135 -2.25 6.95 -12.47
C ILE A 135 -3.78 6.81 -12.47
N ILE A 136 -4.34 5.89 -13.27
CA ILE A 136 -5.78 5.64 -13.30
C ILE A 136 -6.27 5.11 -11.96
N LEU A 137 -5.54 4.18 -11.34
CA LEU A 137 -5.87 3.66 -10.01
C LEU A 137 -5.82 4.76 -8.95
N LEU A 138 -4.76 5.57 -8.93
CA LEU A 138 -4.63 6.69 -8.00
C LEU A 138 -5.73 7.75 -8.22
N ALA A 139 -6.06 8.07 -9.46
CA ALA A 139 -7.12 9.02 -9.79
C ALA A 139 -8.49 8.49 -9.34
N SER A 140 -8.80 7.22 -9.62
CA SER A 140 -10.06 6.59 -9.19
C SER A 140 -10.18 6.55 -7.67
N LEU A 141 -9.10 6.23 -6.98
CA LEU A 141 -9.03 6.23 -5.51
C LEU A 141 -9.24 7.65 -4.95
N SER A 142 -8.55 8.64 -5.52
CA SER A 142 -8.66 10.04 -5.07
C SER A 142 -10.08 10.59 -5.27
N ILE A 143 -10.73 10.26 -6.40
CA ILE A 143 -12.13 10.64 -6.66
C ILE A 143 -13.06 9.95 -5.67
N ALA A 144 -12.90 8.64 -5.46
CA ALA A 144 -13.73 7.88 -4.52
C ALA A 144 -13.60 8.42 -3.09
N LEU A 145 -12.38 8.74 -2.66
CA LEU A 145 -12.13 9.34 -1.34
C LEU A 145 -12.76 10.73 -1.21
N THR A 146 -12.58 11.59 -2.23
CA THR A 146 -13.16 12.94 -2.22
C THR A 146 -14.69 12.91 -2.23
N ALA A 147 -15.30 11.89 -2.84
CA ALA A 147 -16.75 11.72 -2.84
C ALA A 147 -17.29 11.14 -1.53
N PHE A 148 -16.45 10.40 -0.78
CA PHE A 148 -16.82 9.79 0.49
C PHE A 148 -16.67 10.76 1.67
N PHE A 149 -15.71 11.68 1.61
CA PHE A 149 -15.42 12.70 2.65
C PHE A 149 -16.05 14.05 2.34
#